data_0958a2c6b90058a080410064e6364d83
#
_entry.id   0958a2c6b90058a080410064e6364d83
#
_cell.length_a   1.000
_cell.length_b   1.000
_cell.length_c   1.000
_cell.angle_alpha   90.00
_cell.angle_beta   90.00
_cell.angle_gamma   90.00
#
_symmetry.space_group_name_H-M   'P 1'
#
loop_
_entity.id
_entity.type
_entity.pdbx_description
1 polymer ?
#
loop_
_entity_poly.entity_id
_entity_poly.type
_entity_poly.pdbx_seq_one_letter_code
_entity_poly.pdbx_strand_id
1 'polypeptide(L)'
;MKGLQIMTTIQDIADKMEISKSTVSKALNDAPDISETLRKQVLETAVALGYTKLRRYKKPVKKVCIIIEKENIQYEEPHHFAYDILLGFRQMAEPAGFDVEIVPVDVQMQRNQHYDVFMLKHDYVGAFAIGFSLNDPWIQDFKTSHTPAVLFDNYIIGNPSTAYVGIDNDEGMELAVSYLAGLGHRKIAYLSGSLGSQILQIRHAAFLHAMHQHGLNTSSDSTGCSYYLSECMEKHLPRFLEKGMTAIICSQDTLANAALIQCQQLGYRIPEDISIIGFDDI
;
A
#
# COMPACT_ATOMS: atom_id res chain seq x y z
N MET A 1 -23.13 3.60 -27.04
CA MET A 1 -23.55 4.96 -26.66
C MET A 1 -22.68 5.37 -25.46
N LYS A 2 -21.73 6.32 -25.66
CA LYS A 2 -20.95 6.89 -24.57
C LYS A 2 -21.90 7.82 -23.80
N GLY A 3 -22.28 7.42 -22.57
CA GLY A 3 -23.05 8.28 -21.67
C GLY A 3 -22.22 9.54 -21.40
N LEU A 4 -22.77 10.71 -21.70
CA LEU A 4 -22.23 11.98 -21.22
C LEU A 4 -22.29 11.91 -19.69
N GLN A 5 -21.14 11.77 -19.06
CA GLN A 5 -20.99 11.95 -17.61
C GLN A 5 -21.24 13.44 -17.37
N ILE A 6 -22.39 13.80 -16.83
CA ILE A 6 -22.72 15.17 -16.48
C ILE A 6 -21.77 15.56 -15.33
N MET A 7 -20.82 16.42 -15.62
CA MET A 7 -19.86 16.91 -14.62
C MET A 7 -20.59 17.78 -13.61
N THR A 8 -20.54 17.42 -12.35
CA THR A 8 -21.07 18.24 -11.24
C THR A 8 -20.41 19.63 -11.22
N THR A 9 -21.21 20.64 -11.05
CA THR A 9 -20.77 22.05 -11.04
C THR A 9 -20.92 22.67 -9.65
N ILE A 10 -20.29 23.84 -9.44
CA ILE A 10 -20.50 24.63 -8.22
C ILE A 10 -21.99 24.99 -8.03
N GLN A 11 -22.75 25.11 -9.12
CA GLN A 11 -24.19 25.38 -9.03
C GLN A 11 -24.94 24.20 -8.43
N ASP A 12 -24.62 22.97 -8.82
CA ASP A 12 -25.28 21.76 -8.29
C ASP A 12 -25.05 21.62 -6.78
N ILE A 13 -23.85 21.99 -6.31
CA ILE A 13 -23.53 22.03 -4.86
C ILE A 13 -24.36 23.11 -4.17
N ALA A 14 -24.43 24.32 -4.76
CA ALA A 14 -25.19 25.44 -4.22
C ALA A 14 -26.67 25.10 -4.10
N ASP A 15 -27.25 24.50 -5.13
CA ASP A 15 -28.64 24.08 -5.17
C ASP A 15 -28.93 22.97 -4.15
N LYS A 16 -28.03 22.01 -4.00
CA LYS A 16 -28.15 20.91 -3.03
C LYS A 16 -28.12 21.38 -1.58
N MET A 17 -27.34 22.42 -1.30
CA MET A 17 -27.17 22.98 0.05
C MET A 17 -28.06 24.18 0.34
N GLU A 18 -28.84 24.64 -0.64
CA GLU A 18 -29.69 25.85 -0.55
C GLU A 18 -28.90 27.11 -0.16
N ILE A 19 -27.65 27.24 -0.64
CA ILE A 19 -26.79 28.41 -0.41
C ILE A 19 -26.36 29.06 -1.73
N SER A 20 -25.77 30.23 -1.67
CA SER A 20 -25.35 30.94 -2.87
C SER A 20 -24.12 30.24 -3.51
N LYS A 21 -24.05 30.31 -4.85
CA LYS A 21 -22.87 29.86 -5.62
C LYS A 21 -21.58 30.57 -5.17
N SER A 22 -21.67 31.82 -4.76
CA SER A 22 -20.52 32.56 -4.22
C SER A 22 -20.04 31.99 -2.89
N THR A 23 -20.99 31.59 -2.01
CA THR A 23 -20.67 30.92 -0.73
C THR A 23 -19.96 29.58 -0.95
N VAL A 24 -20.47 28.74 -1.87
CA VAL A 24 -19.80 27.50 -2.25
C VAL A 24 -18.40 27.75 -2.79
N SER A 25 -18.26 28.73 -3.72
CA SER A 25 -16.95 29.08 -4.29
C SER A 25 -15.98 29.57 -3.20
N LYS A 26 -16.42 30.38 -2.24
CA LYS A 26 -15.60 30.83 -1.12
C LYS A 26 -15.18 29.68 -0.22
N ALA A 27 -16.09 28.76 0.11
CA ALA A 27 -15.80 27.58 0.92
C ALA A 27 -14.78 26.65 0.26
N LEU A 28 -14.92 26.41 -1.06
CA LEU A 28 -13.99 25.58 -1.85
C LEU A 28 -12.62 26.26 -2.06
N ASN A 29 -12.52 27.58 -1.91
CA ASN A 29 -11.26 28.34 -2.05
C ASN A 29 -10.68 28.82 -0.71
N ASP A 30 -11.11 28.23 0.39
CA ASP A 30 -10.57 28.47 1.73
C ASP A 30 -10.67 29.95 2.19
N ALA A 31 -11.72 30.67 1.77
CA ALA A 31 -11.90 32.06 2.12
C ALA A 31 -12.09 32.23 3.65
N PRO A 32 -11.45 33.25 4.26
CA PRO A 32 -11.45 33.42 5.72
C PRO A 32 -12.81 33.83 6.32
N ASP A 33 -13.72 34.26 5.50
CA ASP A 33 -15.08 34.66 5.88
C ASP A 33 -16.10 33.51 5.90
N ILE A 34 -15.63 32.25 5.72
CA ILE A 34 -16.44 31.02 5.80
C ILE A 34 -16.10 30.25 7.07
N SER A 35 -17.13 29.89 7.85
CA SER A 35 -16.90 29.04 9.04
C SER A 35 -16.40 27.64 8.68
N GLU A 36 -15.57 27.05 9.54
CA GLU A 36 -15.05 25.69 9.38
C GLU A 36 -16.18 24.66 9.22
N THR A 37 -17.28 24.81 9.95
CA THR A 37 -18.44 23.92 9.86
C THR A 37 -19.07 23.97 8.47
N LEU A 38 -19.32 25.18 7.93
CA LEU A 38 -19.90 25.32 6.61
C LEU A 38 -18.93 24.85 5.52
N ARG A 39 -17.64 25.11 5.69
CA ARG A 39 -16.60 24.63 4.77
C ARG A 39 -16.61 23.11 4.69
N LYS A 40 -16.62 22.43 5.83
CA LYS A 40 -16.70 20.97 5.92
C LYS A 40 -17.94 20.41 5.20
N GLN A 41 -19.10 20.99 5.45
CA GLN A 41 -20.36 20.59 4.79
C GLN A 41 -20.32 20.78 3.27
N VAL A 42 -19.74 21.88 2.79
CA VAL A 42 -19.57 22.12 1.34
C VAL A 42 -18.63 21.08 0.71
N LEU A 43 -17.52 20.77 1.35
CA LEU A 43 -16.57 19.76 0.86
C LEU A 43 -17.19 18.36 0.82
N GLU A 44 -17.90 17.96 1.88
CA GLU A 44 -18.60 16.66 1.95
C GLU A 44 -19.70 16.57 0.87
N THR A 45 -20.47 17.63 0.67
CA THR A 45 -21.50 17.69 -0.38
C THR A 45 -20.89 17.65 -1.77
N ALA A 46 -19.78 18.35 -1.99
CA ALA A 46 -19.06 18.35 -3.25
C ALA A 46 -18.57 16.92 -3.61
N VAL A 47 -17.99 16.22 -2.65
CA VAL A 47 -17.54 14.82 -2.81
C VAL A 47 -18.73 13.91 -3.08
N ALA A 48 -19.82 14.01 -2.31
CA ALA A 48 -21.01 13.19 -2.49
C ALA A 48 -21.68 13.38 -3.87
N LEU A 49 -21.52 14.55 -4.48
CA LEU A 49 -22.00 14.85 -5.84
C LEU A 49 -20.96 14.51 -6.93
N GLY A 50 -19.78 14.01 -6.58
CA GLY A 50 -18.71 13.69 -7.53
C GLY A 50 -18.08 14.96 -8.14
N TYR A 51 -18.07 16.08 -7.42
CA TYR A 51 -17.43 17.30 -7.89
C TYR A 51 -15.91 17.17 -7.88
N THR A 52 -15.30 17.30 -9.05
CA THR A 52 -13.85 17.40 -9.20
C THR A 52 -13.49 18.82 -9.60
N LYS A 53 -12.57 19.47 -8.86
CA LYS A 53 -12.19 20.87 -9.07
C LYS A 53 -11.36 21.03 -10.34
N LEU A 54 -12.02 21.11 -11.50
CA LEU A 54 -11.37 21.46 -12.75
C LEU A 54 -11.24 22.98 -12.87
N ARG A 55 -10.14 23.57 -12.41
CA ARG A 55 -9.82 24.97 -12.67
C ARG A 55 -9.56 25.18 -14.17
N ARG A 56 -10.49 25.85 -14.86
CA ARG A 56 -10.35 26.30 -16.26
C ARG A 56 -9.59 27.63 -16.37
N TYR A 57 -8.42 27.80 -15.76
CA TYR A 57 -7.61 28.99 -15.98
C TYR A 57 -6.12 28.65 -16.07
N LYS A 58 -5.46 29.17 -17.13
CA LYS A 58 -4.01 29.15 -17.48
C LYS A 58 -3.24 28.04 -16.75
N LYS A 59 -2.99 26.89 -17.43
CA LYS A 59 -2.30 25.71 -16.96
C LYS A 59 -1.73 25.84 -15.52
N PRO A 60 -2.52 25.71 -14.46
CA PRO A 60 -1.93 25.55 -13.15
C PRO A 60 -1.16 24.25 -13.20
N VAL A 61 0.04 24.21 -12.67
CA VAL A 61 0.76 22.98 -12.44
C VAL A 61 -0.18 22.05 -11.65
N LYS A 62 -0.45 20.87 -12.20
CA LYS A 62 -1.32 19.91 -11.53
C LYS A 62 -0.58 19.34 -10.35
N LYS A 63 -1.16 19.41 -9.15
CA LYS A 63 -0.58 18.82 -7.97
C LYS A 63 -0.99 17.37 -7.83
N VAL A 64 -0.02 16.52 -7.57
CA VAL A 64 -0.23 15.13 -7.14
C VAL A 64 0.48 14.89 -5.82
N CYS A 65 0.01 13.96 -5.03
CA CYS A 65 0.69 13.61 -3.79
C CYS A 65 1.13 12.15 -3.77
N ILE A 66 2.24 11.90 -3.09
CA ILE A 66 2.63 10.58 -2.64
C ILE A 66 2.16 10.47 -1.18
N ILE A 67 1.16 9.64 -0.95
CA ILE A 67 0.60 9.42 0.39
C ILE A 67 1.29 8.21 0.99
N ILE A 68 1.92 8.41 2.15
CA ILE A 68 2.66 7.36 2.84
C ILE A 68 2.02 7.11 4.20
N GLU A 69 1.60 5.87 4.45
CA GLU A 69 1.23 5.46 5.80
C GLU A 69 2.51 5.30 6.63
N LYS A 70 2.79 6.30 7.47
CA LYS A 70 4.10 6.52 8.12
C LYS A 70 4.45 5.49 9.20
N GLU A 71 3.46 4.75 9.75
CA GLU A 71 3.68 3.74 10.78
C GLU A 71 4.10 2.40 10.17
N ASN A 72 3.80 2.19 8.89
CA ASN A 72 4.03 0.92 8.21
C ASN A 72 5.29 0.93 7.34
N ILE A 73 5.79 2.10 6.90
CA ILE A 73 6.87 2.15 5.93
C ILE A 73 7.83 3.32 6.16
N GLN A 74 9.11 3.05 6.04
CA GLN A 74 10.19 4.04 6.11
C GLN A 74 10.57 4.52 4.71
N TYR A 75 10.87 5.81 4.56
CA TYR A 75 11.10 6.44 3.25
C TYR A 75 12.08 7.60 3.25
N GLU A 76 12.56 8.05 4.42
CA GLU A 76 13.32 9.30 4.55
C GLU A 76 14.78 9.18 4.10
N GLU A 77 15.35 7.97 4.16
CA GLU A 77 16.77 7.74 3.90
C GLU A 77 16.98 6.77 2.71
N PRO A 78 18.13 6.87 1.99
CA PRO A 78 18.40 6.07 0.79
C PRO A 78 18.36 4.56 0.97
N HIS A 79 18.56 4.06 2.21
CA HIS A 79 18.46 2.62 2.50
C HIS A 79 17.05 2.16 2.88
N HIS A 80 16.09 3.08 2.95
CA HIS A 80 14.70 2.73 3.20
C HIS A 80 14.03 2.19 1.93
N PHE A 81 13.24 1.14 2.06
CA PHE A 81 12.57 0.47 0.94
C PHE A 81 11.80 1.42 0.02
N ALA A 82 11.08 2.37 0.57
CA ALA A 82 10.26 3.27 -0.25
C ALA A 82 11.06 4.43 -0.88
N TYR A 83 12.30 4.68 -0.49
CA TYR A 83 13.07 5.85 -0.96
C TYR A 83 13.19 5.90 -2.48
N ASP A 84 13.66 4.82 -3.11
CA ASP A 84 13.85 4.75 -4.56
C ASP A 84 12.52 4.75 -5.32
N ILE A 85 11.48 4.20 -4.72
CA ILE A 85 10.11 4.23 -5.28
C ILE A 85 9.61 5.68 -5.37
N LEU A 86 9.81 6.47 -4.30
CA LEU A 86 9.45 7.90 -4.29
C LEU A 86 10.26 8.70 -5.29
N LEU A 87 11.56 8.45 -5.34
CA LEU A 87 12.46 9.10 -6.28
C LEU A 87 12.06 8.80 -7.72
N GLY A 88 11.80 7.54 -8.05
CA GLY A 88 11.35 7.10 -9.37
C GLY A 88 10.02 7.74 -9.79
N PHE A 89 9.05 7.81 -8.87
CA PHE A 89 7.78 8.49 -9.13
C PHE A 89 7.99 9.98 -9.45
N ARG A 90 8.80 10.69 -8.67
CA ARG A 90 9.11 12.11 -8.89
C ARG A 90 9.83 12.34 -10.23
N GLN A 91 10.82 11.51 -10.53
CA GLN A 91 11.57 11.60 -11.81
C GLN A 91 10.69 11.46 -13.05
N MET A 92 9.56 10.77 -12.94
CA MET A 92 8.59 10.64 -14.04
C MET A 92 7.51 11.71 -14.01
N ALA A 93 7.01 12.08 -12.83
CA ALA A 93 5.88 12.99 -12.70
C ALA A 93 6.26 14.47 -12.89
N GLU A 94 7.40 14.92 -12.36
CA GLU A 94 7.83 16.32 -12.45
C GLU A 94 8.10 16.77 -13.89
N PRO A 95 8.82 16.01 -14.75
CA PRO A 95 8.96 16.36 -16.16
C PRO A 95 7.64 16.31 -16.95
N ALA A 96 6.67 15.52 -16.48
CA ALA A 96 5.32 15.48 -17.06
C ALA A 96 4.45 16.69 -16.67
N GLY A 97 5.00 17.62 -15.87
CA GLY A 97 4.36 18.88 -15.48
C GLY A 97 3.49 18.76 -14.22
N PHE A 98 3.74 17.76 -13.38
CA PHE A 98 3.12 17.65 -12.06
C PHE A 98 4.03 18.26 -10.99
N ASP A 99 3.39 18.90 -10.00
CA ASP A 99 4.00 19.27 -8.72
C ASP A 99 3.75 18.11 -7.75
N VAL A 100 4.83 17.52 -7.21
CA VAL A 100 4.76 16.31 -6.40
C VAL A 100 5.04 16.62 -4.94
N GLU A 101 4.04 16.41 -4.09
CA GLU A 101 4.17 16.56 -2.64
C GLU A 101 4.18 15.19 -1.95
N ILE A 102 5.08 14.97 -0.97
CA ILE A 102 5.07 13.78 -0.11
C ILE A 102 4.22 14.11 1.12
N VAL A 103 3.23 13.27 1.39
CA VAL A 103 2.27 13.47 2.48
C VAL A 103 2.25 12.25 3.38
N PRO A 104 2.98 12.27 4.49
CA PRO A 104 2.85 11.24 5.51
C PRO A 104 1.49 11.33 6.19
N VAL A 105 0.81 10.21 6.29
CA VAL A 105 -0.50 10.07 6.94
C VAL A 105 -0.44 9.00 8.03
N ASP A 106 -1.35 9.10 8.98
CA ASP A 106 -1.57 8.07 9.99
C ASP A 106 -3.06 7.69 10.05
N VAL A 107 -3.36 6.62 10.78
CA VAL A 107 -4.73 6.12 10.96
C VAL A 107 -5.67 7.19 11.56
N GLN A 108 -5.16 8.06 12.45
CA GLN A 108 -5.98 9.11 13.05
C GLN A 108 -6.39 10.17 12.02
N MET A 109 -5.47 10.58 11.15
CA MET A 109 -5.76 11.50 10.05
C MET A 109 -6.78 10.89 9.08
N GLN A 110 -6.61 9.62 8.73
CA GLN A 110 -7.51 8.88 7.86
C GLN A 110 -8.93 8.79 8.43
N ARG A 111 -9.07 8.55 9.75
CA ARG A 111 -10.39 8.52 10.43
C ARG A 111 -11.09 9.87 10.47
N ASN A 112 -10.32 10.94 10.54
CA ASN A 112 -10.87 12.30 10.69
C ASN A 112 -11.34 12.91 9.37
N GLN A 113 -10.88 12.39 8.23
CA GLN A 113 -11.17 12.96 6.92
C GLN A 113 -11.20 11.89 5.84
N HIS A 114 -12.28 11.84 5.07
CA HIS A 114 -12.41 10.99 3.87
C HIS A 114 -11.34 11.35 2.82
N TYR A 115 -10.81 10.33 2.11
CA TYR A 115 -9.76 10.52 1.10
C TYR A 115 -10.10 11.60 0.06
N ASP A 116 -11.28 11.55 -0.58
CA ASP A 116 -11.66 12.55 -1.60
C ASP A 116 -11.79 13.97 -1.03
N VAL A 117 -12.21 14.11 0.24
CA VAL A 117 -12.27 15.40 0.93
C VAL A 117 -10.86 15.95 1.16
N PHE A 118 -9.93 15.10 1.57
CA PHE A 118 -8.52 15.44 1.71
C PHE A 118 -7.94 15.94 0.38
N MET A 119 -8.15 15.18 -0.70
CA MET A 119 -7.65 15.49 -2.04
C MET A 119 -8.22 16.84 -2.55
N LEU A 120 -9.52 17.04 -2.37
CA LEU A 120 -10.20 18.27 -2.77
C LEU A 120 -9.71 19.48 -1.98
N LYS A 121 -9.51 19.35 -0.67
CA LYS A 121 -9.03 20.40 0.22
C LYS A 121 -7.63 20.90 -0.16
N HIS A 122 -6.75 19.99 -0.58
CA HIS A 122 -5.36 20.30 -0.92
C HIS A 122 -5.10 20.52 -2.41
N ASP A 123 -6.15 20.54 -3.25
CA ASP A 123 -6.08 20.70 -4.70
C ASP A 123 -5.27 19.60 -5.42
N TYR A 124 -5.17 18.41 -4.84
CA TYR A 124 -4.53 17.26 -5.51
C TYR A 124 -5.45 16.64 -6.56
N VAL A 125 -4.88 16.34 -7.74
CA VAL A 125 -5.61 15.73 -8.85
C VAL A 125 -5.47 14.21 -8.91
N GLY A 126 -4.59 13.64 -8.10
CA GLY A 126 -4.35 12.22 -7.97
C GLY A 126 -3.31 11.93 -6.90
N ALA A 127 -3.27 10.68 -6.46
CA ALA A 127 -2.32 10.21 -5.46
C ALA A 127 -1.60 8.92 -5.88
N PHE A 128 -0.38 8.76 -5.38
CA PHE A 128 0.32 7.49 -5.29
C PHE A 128 0.35 7.08 -3.82
N ALA A 129 -0.26 5.95 -3.47
CA ALA A 129 -0.49 5.53 -2.09
C ALA A 129 0.39 4.32 -1.74
N ILE A 130 1.20 4.44 -0.67
CA ILE A 130 2.19 3.44 -0.25
C ILE A 130 2.02 3.11 1.24
N GLY A 131 2.22 1.85 1.61
CA GLY A 131 2.29 1.40 3.00
C GLY A 131 0.94 1.14 3.68
N PHE A 132 -0.16 1.16 2.95
CA PHE A 132 -1.48 0.96 3.52
C PHE A 132 -1.74 -0.50 3.90
N SER A 133 -2.26 -0.71 5.11
CA SER A 133 -2.77 -1.99 5.60
C SER A 133 -4.25 -2.14 5.25
N LEU A 134 -4.74 -3.38 5.16
CA LEU A 134 -6.15 -3.67 4.82
C LEU A 134 -7.17 -3.03 5.80
N ASN A 135 -6.74 -2.76 7.04
CA ASN A 135 -7.58 -2.16 8.07
C ASN A 135 -7.54 -0.63 8.08
N ASP A 136 -6.74 0.00 7.23
CA ASP A 136 -6.65 1.45 7.17
C ASP A 136 -7.95 2.05 6.63
N PRO A 137 -8.45 3.13 7.24
CA PRO A 137 -9.73 3.71 6.86
C PRO A 137 -9.82 4.08 5.38
N TRP A 138 -8.77 4.64 4.80
CA TRP A 138 -8.76 5.05 3.39
C TRP A 138 -8.76 3.87 2.40
N ILE A 139 -8.43 2.65 2.82
CA ILE A 139 -8.65 1.46 1.99
C ILE A 139 -10.14 1.27 1.68
N GLN A 140 -11.04 1.62 2.62
CA GLN A 140 -12.47 1.59 2.35
C GLN A 140 -12.89 2.76 1.46
N ASP A 141 -12.32 3.94 1.67
CA ASP A 141 -12.59 5.13 0.84
C ASP A 141 -12.17 4.89 -0.62
N PHE A 142 -11.04 4.24 -0.86
CA PHE A 142 -10.58 3.90 -2.22
C PHE A 142 -11.57 3.04 -3.01
N LYS A 143 -12.46 2.29 -2.35
CA LYS A 143 -13.48 1.49 -3.05
C LYS A 143 -14.53 2.34 -3.78
N THR A 144 -14.74 3.57 -3.32
CA THR A 144 -15.77 4.47 -3.84
C THR A 144 -15.24 5.86 -4.21
N SER A 145 -13.94 6.08 -4.07
CA SER A 145 -13.32 7.39 -4.37
C SER A 145 -13.49 7.78 -5.83
N HIS A 146 -13.57 9.07 -6.06
CA HIS A 146 -13.63 9.68 -7.39
C HIS A 146 -12.28 10.28 -7.82
N THR A 147 -11.42 10.63 -6.87
CA THR A 147 -10.09 11.13 -7.16
C THR A 147 -9.16 9.97 -7.48
N PRO A 148 -8.44 10.02 -8.62
CA PRO A 148 -7.53 8.96 -9.02
C PRO A 148 -6.50 8.61 -7.95
N ALA A 149 -6.31 7.32 -7.69
CA ALA A 149 -5.25 6.79 -6.84
C ALA A 149 -4.56 5.60 -7.51
N VAL A 150 -3.23 5.58 -7.47
CA VAL A 150 -2.43 4.39 -7.77
C VAL A 150 -1.95 3.83 -6.44
N LEU A 151 -2.27 2.58 -6.14
CA LEU A 151 -1.88 1.93 -4.91
C LEU A 151 -0.66 1.03 -5.16
N PHE A 152 0.36 1.18 -4.33
CA PHE A 152 1.52 0.29 -4.33
C PHE A 152 1.24 -0.92 -3.43
N ASP A 153 1.41 -2.10 -4.00
CA ASP A 153 1.19 -3.39 -3.33
C ASP A 153 -0.22 -3.61 -2.72
N ASN A 154 -1.18 -2.76 -3.09
CA ASN A 154 -2.59 -2.91 -2.74
C ASN A 154 -3.45 -2.71 -3.99
N TYR A 155 -4.55 -3.44 -4.11
CA TYR A 155 -5.49 -3.25 -5.22
C TYR A 155 -6.93 -3.16 -4.71
N ILE A 156 -7.71 -2.37 -5.41
CA ILE A 156 -9.14 -2.19 -5.15
C ILE A 156 -9.92 -2.70 -6.38
N ILE A 157 -10.76 -3.69 -6.16
CA ILE A 157 -11.58 -4.26 -7.22
C ILE A 157 -12.81 -3.38 -7.44
N GLY A 158 -13.11 -3.07 -8.71
CA GLY A 158 -14.38 -2.47 -9.12
C GLY A 158 -14.41 -0.95 -9.12
N ASN A 159 -13.40 -0.23 -8.63
CA ASN A 159 -13.34 1.21 -8.75
C ASN A 159 -12.43 1.64 -9.92
N PRO A 160 -13.00 2.27 -11.00
CA PRO A 160 -12.22 2.73 -12.15
C PRO A 160 -11.29 3.92 -11.85
N SER A 161 -11.45 4.58 -10.69
CA SER A 161 -10.56 5.65 -10.23
C SER A 161 -9.31 5.13 -9.54
N THR A 162 -9.19 3.82 -9.33
CA THR A 162 -8.00 3.22 -8.71
C THR A 162 -7.23 2.37 -9.71
N ALA A 163 -5.92 2.39 -9.59
CA ALA A 163 -5.00 1.50 -10.29
C ALA A 163 -4.05 0.86 -9.28
N TYR A 164 -3.38 -0.20 -9.72
CA TYR A 164 -2.44 -0.97 -8.91
C TYR A 164 -1.08 -1.01 -9.60
N VAL A 165 -0.04 -0.93 -8.81
CA VAL A 165 1.33 -1.24 -9.20
C VAL A 165 1.99 -2.06 -8.09
N GLY A 166 2.74 -3.08 -8.47
CA GLY A 166 3.42 -3.98 -7.55
C GLY A 166 4.14 -5.07 -8.32
N ILE A 167 4.65 -6.05 -7.58
CA ILE A 167 5.40 -7.18 -8.14
C ILE A 167 4.49 -8.40 -8.35
N ASP A 168 4.92 -9.30 -9.22
CA ASP A 168 4.29 -10.61 -9.39
C ASP A 168 4.76 -11.55 -8.27
N ASN A 169 3.93 -11.67 -7.24
CA ASN A 169 4.25 -12.52 -6.08
C ASN A 169 4.11 -14.01 -6.39
N ASP A 170 3.26 -14.39 -7.34
CA ASP A 170 3.13 -15.78 -7.76
C ASP A 170 4.43 -16.23 -8.46
N GLU A 171 4.96 -15.44 -9.39
CA GLU A 171 6.25 -15.68 -10.03
C GLU A 171 7.39 -15.71 -9.01
N GLY A 172 7.46 -14.72 -8.10
CA GLY A 172 8.51 -14.65 -7.10
C GLY A 172 8.55 -15.85 -6.17
N MET A 173 7.40 -16.32 -5.67
CA MET A 173 7.33 -17.49 -4.81
C MET A 173 7.58 -18.80 -5.59
N GLU A 174 7.11 -18.89 -6.83
CA GLU A 174 7.41 -20.03 -7.70
C GLU A 174 8.92 -20.16 -7.93
N LEU A 175 9.62 -19.06 -8.23
CA LEU A 175 11.07 -19.05 -8.39
C LEU A 175 11.79 -19.52 -7.12
N ALA A 176 11.39 -19.04 -5.95
CA ALA A 176 12.01 -19.41 -4.67
C ALA A 176 11.79 -20.90 -4.33
N VAL A 177 10.55 -21.39 -4.45
CA VAL A 177 10.21 -22.78 -4.15
C VAL A 177 10.84 -23.72 -5.17
N SER A 178 10.76 -23.42 -6.47
CA SER A 178 11.37 -24.19 -7.56
C SER A 178 12.88 -24.34 -7.36
N TYR A 179 13.57 -23.24 -7.02
CA TYR A 179 15.01 -23.25 -6.76
C TYR A 179 15.36 -24.19 -5.59
N LEU A 180 14.69 -24.08 -4.45
CA LEU A 180 14.93 -24.93 -3.30
C LEU A 180 14.58 -26.41 -3.58
N ALA A 181 13.46 -26.65 -4.26
CA ALA A 181 13.05 -27.99 -4.66
C ALA A 181 14.07 -28.62 -5.61
N GLY A 182 14.64 -27.84 -6.53
CA GLY A 182 15.72 -28.25 -7.45
C GLY A 182 17.01 -28.62 -6.71
N LEU A 183 17.32 -27.96 -5.60
CA LEU A 183 18.43 -28.30 -4.70
C LEU A 183 18.14 -29.52 -3.81
N GLY A 184 16.96 -30.12 -3.87
CA GLY A 184 16.58 -31.31 -3.12
C GLY A 184 15.85 -31.01 -1.80
N HIS A 185 15.57 -29.78 -1.46
CA HIS A 185 14.77 -29.47 -0.29
C HIS A 185 13.32 -29.97 -0.44
N ARG A 186 12.80 -30.60 0.63
CA ARG A 186 11.43 -31.13 0.69
C ARG A 186 10.67 -30.60 1.89
N LYS A 187 11.38 -30.12 2.90
CA LYS A 187 10.85 -29.49 4.11
C LYS A 187 11.22 -28.00 4.08
N ILE A 188 10.36 -27.20 3.48
CA ILE A 188 10.54 -25.77 3.29
C ILE A 188 9.53 -25.04 4.19
N ALA A 189 10.02 -24.11 5.00
CA ALA A 189 9.17 -23.24 5.82
C ALA A 189 8.99 -21.87 5.17
N TYR A 190 7.91 -21.20 5.53
CA TYR A 190 7.62 -19.81 5.18
C TYR A 190 7.49 -18.96 6.42
N LEU A 191 8.26 -17.89 6.49
CA LEU A 191 8.26 -16.92 7.59
C LEU A 191 7.85 -15.55 7.07
N SER A 192 6.82 -14.97 7.66
CA SER A 192 6.21 -13.74 7.18
C SER A 192 5.93 -12.73 8.28
N GLY A 193 5.84 -11.48 7.88
CA GLY A 193 5.21 -10.42 8.65
C GLY A 193 3.70 -10.66 8.83
N SER A 194 3.01 -9.66 9.37
CA SER A 194 1.56 -9.72 9.61
C SER A 194 0.74 -9.90 8.34
N LEU A 195 -0.19 -10.83 8.35
CA LEU A 195 -1.18 -10.98 7.28
C LEU A 195 -2.27 -9.88 7.29
N GLY A 196 -2.10 -8.80 8.06
CA GLY A 196 -2.87 -7.56 7.92
C GLY A 196 -2.52 -6.76 6.66
N SER A 197 -1.39 -7.07 6.01
CA SER A 197 -1.00 -6.52 4.71
C SER A 197 -1.56 -7.37 3.57
N GLN A 198 -2.16 -6.74 2.55
CA GLN A 198 -2.68 -7.43 1.37
C GLN A 198 -1.56 -8.18 0.63
N ILE A 199 -0.40 -7.53 0.46
CA ILE A 199 0.73 -8.12 -0.25
C ILE A 199 1.26 -9.37 0.46
N LEU A 200 1.33 -9.36 1.80
CA LEU A 200 1.79 -10.53 2.56
C LEU A 200 0.78 -11.69 2.52
N GLN A 201 -0.52 -11.40 2.43
CA GLN A 201 -1.54 -12.44 2.19
C GLN A 201 -1.36 -13.08 0.81
N ILE A 202 -1.16 -12.27 -0.23
CA ILE A 202 -0.94 -12.74 -1.61
C ILE A 202 0.33 -13.58 -1.66
N ARG A 203 1.44 -13.07 -1.10
CA ARG A 203 2.73 -13.77 -1.07
C ARG A 203 2.66 -15.10 -0.32
N HIS A 204 1.92 -15.15 0.80
CA HIS A 204 1.67 -16.39 1.53
C HIS A 204 0.85 -17.40 0.70
N ALA A 205 -0.22 -16.94 0.04
CA ALA A 205 -1.01 -17.80 -0.83
C ALA A 205 -0.18 -18.32 -2.02
N ALA A 206 0.65 -17.47 -2.62
CA ALA A 206 1.57 -17.83 -3.69
C ALA A 206 2.59 -18.90 -3.25
N PHE A 207 3.16 -18.77 -2.03
CA PHE A 207 4.01 -19.79 -1.45
C PHE A 207 3.30 -21.16 -1.35
N LEU A 208 2.07 -21.16 -0.78
CA LEU A 208 1.31 -22.41 -0.64
C LEU A 208 0.99 -23.04 -2.01
N HIS A 209 0.67 -22.20 -3.00
CA HIS A 209 0.42 -22.63 -4.37
C HIS A 209 1.66 -23.25 -5.01
N ALA A 210 2.81 -22.59 -4.94
CA ALA A 210 4.08 -23.10 -5.45
C ALA A 210 4.49 -24.43 -4.79
N MET A 211 4.38 -24.53 -3.46
CA MET A 211 4.63 -25.79 -2.75
C MET A 211 3.77 -26.93 -3.28
N HIS A 212 2.48 -26.66 -3.50
CA HIS A 212 1.55 -27.66 -4.05
C HIS A 212 1.93 -28.08 -5.49
N GLN A 213 2.30 -27.11 -6.34
CA GLN A 213 2.71 -27.39 -7.73
C GLN A 213 3.95 -28.30 -7.79
N HIS A 214 4.88 -28.14 -6.85
CA HIS A 214 6.07 -28.98 -6.72
C HIS A 214 5.85 -30.28 -5.94
N GLY A 215 4.61 -30.63 -5.58
CA GLY A 215 4.28 -31.83 -4.81
C GLY A 215 4.87 -31.82 -3.39
N LEU A 216 5.15 -30.64 -2.83
CA LEU A 216 5.67 -30.46 -1.49
C LEU A 216 4.55 -30.28 -0.48
N ASN A 217 4.69 -30.92 0.68
CA ASN A 217 3.67 -30.81 1.73
C ASN A 217 3.81 -29.53 2.53
N THR A 218 2.68 -28.90 2.79
CA THR A 218 2.56 -27.76 3.71
C THR A 218 1.72 -28.17 4.92
N SER A 219 2.06 -27.63 6.08
CA SER A 219 1.31 -27.81 7.32
C SER A 219 1.34 -26.51 8.13
N SER A 220 0.56 -26.42 9.19
CA SER A 220 0.65 -25.32 10.15
C SER A 220 2.04 -25.18 10.78
N ASP A 221 2.82 -26.26 10.80
CA ASP A 221 4.19 -26.25 11.32
C ASP A 221 5.20 -25.66 10.32
N SER A 222 4.87 -25.58 9.03
CA SER A 222 5.74 -25.04 7.98
C SER A 222 5.49 -23.54 7.71
N THR A 223 4.53 -22.89 8.38
CA THR A 223 4.26 -21.46 8.19
C THR A 223 4.26 -20.73 9.51
N GLY A 224 4.83 -19.51 9.53
CA GLY A 224 4.85 -18.61 10.68
C GLY A 224 4.66 -17.19 10.24
N CYS A 225 3.68 -16.51 10.83
CA CYS A 225 3.36 -15.12 10.52
C CYS A 225 3.17 -14.34 11.82
N SER A 226 3.80 -13.17 11.94
CA SER A 226 3.60 -12.28 13.10
C SER A 226 3.86 -10.83 12.74
N TYR A 227 3.16 -9.92 13.43
CA TYR A 227 3.45 -8.49 13.36
C TYR A 227 4.82 -8.18 14.00
N TYR A 228 5.21 -8.92 15.05
CA TYR A 228 6.44 -8.68 15.78
C TYR A 228 7.58 -9.57 15.28
N LEU A 229 8.69 -8.94 14.92
CA LEU A 229 9.92 -9.63 14.52
C LEU A 229 10.42 -10.59 15.62
N SER A 230 10.35 -10.15 16.89
CA SER A 230 10.71 -10.98 18.04
C SER A 230 9.92 -12.29 18.09
N GLU A 231 8.61 -12.25 17.84
CA GLU A 231 7.79 -13.47 17.82
C GLU A 231 8.18 -14.41 16.66
N CYS A 232 8.54 -13.87 15.52
CA CYS A 232 9.08 -14.66 14.41
C CYS A 232 10.35 -15.40 14.81
N MET A 233 11.27 -14.72 15.51
CA MET A 233 12.56 -15.28 15.92
C MET A 233 12.47 -16.22 17.14
N GLU A 234 11.62 -15.88 18.10
CA GLU A 234 11.55 -16.61 19.38
C GLU A 234 10.57 -17.80 19.36
N LYS A 235 9.57 -17.77 18.48
CA LYS A 235 8.51 -18.78 18.44
C LYS A 235 8.48 -19.56 17.13
N HIS A 236 8.45 -18.86 15.98
CA HIS A 236 8.30 -19.55 14.70
C HIS A 236 9.58 -20.19 14.21
N LEU A 237 10.71 -19.48 14.27
CA LEU A 237 12.00 -20.00 13.82
C LEU A 237 12.43 -21.24 14.61
N PRO A 238 12.44 -21.28 15.96
CA PRO A 238 12.77 -22.50 16.73
C PRO A 238 11.88 -23.68 16.35
N ARG A 239 10.57 -23.45 16.19
CA ARG A 239 9.64 -24.50 15.77
C ARG A 239 10.03 -25.09 14.40
N PHE A 240 10.44 -24.27 13.45
CA PHE A 240 10.89 -24.75 12.14
C PHE A 240 12.12 -25.64 12.27
N LEU A 241 13.08 -25.23 13.09
CA LEU A 241 14.31 -26.00 13.36
C LEU A 241 14.00 -27.34 14.04
N GLU A 242 13.15 -27.34 15.07
CA GLU A 242 12.69 -28.55 15.78
C GLU A 242 11.95 -29.52 14.86
N LYS A 243 11.19 -29.03 13.90
CA LYS A 243 10.48 -29.86 12.89
C LYS A 243 11.38 -30.33 11.76
N GLY A 244 12.64 -29.93 11.78
CA GLY A 244 13.65 -30.34 10.80
C GLY A 244 13.39 -29.72 9.42
N MET A 245 12.90 -28.47 9.37
CA MET A 245 12.88 -27.70 8.12
C MET A 245 14.32 -27.49 7.65
N THR A 246 14.56 -27.69 6.37
CA THR A 246 15.88 -27.58 5.76
C THR A 246 16.07 -26.29 4.97
N ALA A 247 14.99 -25.57 4.73
CA ALA A 247 15.00 -24.25 4.11
C ALA A 247 13.88 -23.37 4.65
N ILE A 248 14.12 -22.06 4.64
CA ILE A 248 13.15 -21.02 5.03
C ILE A 248 13.09 -19.99 3.91
N ILE A 249 11.88 -19.72 3.42
CA ILE A 249 11.58 -18.57 2.57
C ILE A 249 10.98 -17.50 3.47
N CYS A 250 11.60 -16.33 3.49
CA CYS A 250 11.12 -15.16 4.24
C CYS A 250 10.35 -14.22 3.30
N SER A 251 9.28 -13.63 3.79
CA SER A 251 8.46 -12.70 3.00
C SER A 251 9.19 -11.41 2.62
N GLN A 252 10.30 -11.10 3.26
CA GLN A 252 11.11 -9.90 3.03
C GLN A 252 12.53 -10.08 3.59
N ASP A 253 13.50 -9.31 3.09
CA ASP A 253 14.91 -9.46 3.44
C ASP A 253 15.23 -9.07 4.89
N THR A 254 14.54 -8.09 5.44
CA THR A 254 14.69 -7.75 6.87
C THR A 254 14.42 -8.96 7.77
N LEU A 255 13.41 -9.76 7.43
CA LEU A 255 13.07 -10.97 8.16
C LEU A 255 14.08 -12.08 7.89
N ALA A 256 14.56 -12.20 6.65
CA ALA A 256 15.59 -13.18 6.27
C ALA A 256 16.91 -12.89 6.99
N ASN A 257 17.32 -11.64 7.07
CA ASN A 257 18.54 -11.24 7.80
C ASN A 257 18.44 -11.54 9.30
N ALA A 258 17.29 -11.25 9.92
CA ALA A 258 17.05 -11.61 11.31
C ALA A 258 17.09 -13.14 11.54
N ALA A 259 16.48 -13.90 10.66
CA ALA A 259 16.50 -15.36 10.72
C ALA A 259 17.93 -15.93 10.54
N LEU A 260 18.72 -15.35 9.61
CA LEU A 260 20.12 -15.70 9.40
C LEU A 260 20.95 -15.49 10.68
N ILE A 261 20.85 -14.30 11.28
CA ILE A 261 21.58 -13.98 12.51
C ILE A 261 21.19 -14.92 13.64
N GLN A 262 19.89 -15.15 13.83
CA GLN A 262 19.39 -16.05 14.88
C GLN A 262 19.82 -17.50 14.68
N CYS A 263 19.76 -18.02 13.43
CA CYS A 263 20.26 -19.37 13.13
C CYS A 263 21.75 -19.52 13.44
N GLN A 264 22.57 -18.53 13.07
CA GLN A 264 24.01 -18.52 13.39
C GLN A 264 24.27 -18.52 14.90
N GLN A 265 23.51 -17.72 15.67
CA GLN A 265 23.60 -17.70 17.13
C GLN A 265 23.22 -19.04 17.77
N LEU A 266 22.31 -19.78 17.14
CA LEU A 266 21.93 -21.14 17.56
C LEU A 266 22.90 -22.22 17.07
N GLY A 267 23.97 -21.85 16.35
CA GLY A 267 25.01 -22.75 15.88
C GLY A 267 24.74 -23.42 14.54
N TYR A 268 23.70 -23.02 13.79
CA TYR A 268 23.43 -23.50 12.45
C TYR A 268 24.33 -22.82 11.43
N ARG A 269 24.85 -23.58 10.47
CA ARG A 269 25.59 -23.09 9.30
C ARG A 269 24.62 -22.85 8.16
N ILE A 270 24.76 -21.72 7.47
CA ILE A 270 23.95 -21.36 6.31
C ILE A 270 24.90 -21.28 5.11
N PRO A 271 24.66 -22.02 4.03
CA PRO A 271 23.46 -22.84 3.75
C PRO A 271 23.56 -24.34 4.17
N GLU A 272 24.65 -24.80 4.80
CA GLU A 272 24.96 -26.23 4.98
C GLU A 272 23.95 -26.98 5.85
N ASP A 273 23.45 -26.35 6.94
CA ASP A 273 22.48 -26.95 7.85
C ASP A 273 21.06 -26.50 7.55
N ILE A 274 20.89 -25.22 7.05
CA ILE A 274 19.61 -24.66 6.65
C ILE A 274 19.84 -23.57 5.58
N SER A 275 19.01 -23.59 4.53
CA SER A 275 19.00 -22.55 3.50
C SER A 275 18.00 -21.45 3.83
N ILE A 276 18.34 -20.20 3.53
CA ILE A 276 17.44 -19.04 3.74
C ILE A 276 17.34 -18.26 2.43
N ILE A 277 16.10 -17.96 2.02
CA ILE A 277 15.80 -17.05 0.91
C ILE A 277 15.04 -15.85 1.47
N GLY A 278 15.47 -14.65 1.10
CA GLY A 278 14.77 -13.39 1.31
C GLY A 278 13.85 -13.02 0.15
N PHE A 279 13.36 -11.79 0.18
CA PHE A 279 12.53 -11.19 -0.86
C PHE A 279 12.72 -9.66 -0.78
N ASP A 280 12.75 -8.97 -1.90
CA ASP A 280 12.87 -7.53 -2.13
C ASP A 280 14.27 -7.09 -2.63
N ASP A 281 15.36 -7.81 -2.34
CA ASP A 281 16.75 -7.50 -2.72
C ASP A 281 17.23 -6.13 -2.18
N ILE A 282 17.10 -5.92 -0.85
CA ILE A 282 17.52 -4.71 -0.12
C ILE A 282 18.73 -4.93 0.78
#